data_60548e04f07c60aa41c920712ecbcdce
#
_entry.id   60548e04f07c60aa41c920712ecbcdce
#
_cell.length_a   1.000
_cell.length_b   1.000
_cell.length_c   1.000
_cell.angle_alpha   90.00
_cell.angle_beta   90.00
_cell.angle_gamma   90.00
#
_symmetry.space_group_name_H-M   'P 1'
#
loop_
_entity.id
_entity.type
_entity.pdbx_description
1 polymer ?
#
loop_
_entity_poly.entity_id
_entity_poly.type
_entity_poly.pdbx_seq_one_letter_code
_entity_poly.pdbx_strand_id
1 'polypeptide(L)'
;MCIVYFRSVLFKFMNPNMALVIAEGLDAQSKTMITVQIVDLITGKIFFSANHKKVTGPFHGVHSENWAVYTYYNEKARRTEVVSLEMYEGKTQSNATTFSSVESAVTPLVERQAYILPLDILALQETMTTKGITSKHLLVAGGDGSVLDLPMHMLDPRRPPPNTPAHLREPGIPPYIPELPVPHESVLNYKQRVEAIRGVVTSPSGLESTVIVMVYGLDVYGTRLAPSKGFDLIKDDFDYLMISAVILGLIVASFVTRRLAQLKMLNQAWR
;
A
#
# COMPACT_ATOMS: atom_id res chain seq x y z
N MET A 1 -0.97 23.64 -25.42
CA MET A 1 -0.12 22.48 -25.05
C MET A 1 -0.45 22.15 -23.62
N CYS A 2 -1.44 21.26 -23.42
CA CYS A 2 -1.82 20.82 -22.08
C CYS A 2 -0.67 19.96 -21.56
N ILE A 3 0.10 20.49 -20.64
CA ILE A 3 0.98 19.72 -19.80
C ILE A 3 0.06 18.97 -18.82
N VAL A 4 -0.43 17.82 -19.28
CA VAL A 4 -0.98 16.84 -18.35
C VAL A 4 0.20 16.48 -17.47
N TYR A 5 0.14 16.87 -16.22
CA TYR A 5 1.03 16.37 -15.18
C TYR A 5 0.67 14.90 -15.00
N PHE A 6 1.04 14.10 -15.97
CA PHE A 6 1.02 12.67 -15.81
C PHE A 6 2.02 12.41 -14.69
N ARG A 7 1.51 11.98 -13.56
CA ARG A 7 2.30 11.26 -12.60
C ARG A 7 3.01 10.19 -13.41
N SER A 8 4.28 10.41 -13.71
CA SER A 8 5.01 9.51 -14.59
C SER A 8 4.93 8.12 -13.99
N VAL A 9 4.41 7.16 -14.74
CA VAL A 9 4.43 5.76 -14.33
C VAL A 9 5.89 5.39 -14.15
N LEU A 10 6.24 4.99 -12.92
CA LEU A 10 7.59 4.55 -12.57
C LEU A 10 7.52 3.07 -12.24
N PHE A 11 8.52 2.32 -12.69
CA PHE A 11 8.66 0.93 -12.32
C PHE A 11 9.13 0.82 -10.88
N LYS A 12 8.51 -0.09 -10.12
CA LYS A 12 8.87 -0.36 -8.73
C LYS A 12 10.26 -1.00 -8.67
N PHE A 13 11.09 -0.51 -7.75
CA PHE A 13 12.37 -1.13 -7.47
C PHE A 13 12.16 -2.28 -6.47
N MET A 14 12.31 -3.50 -6.94
CA MET A 14 12.10 -4.72 -6.16
C MET A 14 13.44 -5.41 -5.93
N ASN A 15 13.97 -5.35 -4.73
CA ASN A 15 15.17 -6.08 -4.32
C ASN A 15 14.89 -6.82 -3.00
N PRO A 16 14.83 -8.16 -2.99
CA PRO A 16 14.52 -8.94 -1.80
C PRO A 16 15.62 -8.89 -0.74
N ASN A 17 16.80 -8.38 -1.09
CA ASN A 17 17.95 -8.32 -0.21
C ASN A 17 18.07 -7.00 0.58
N MET A 18 17.03 -6.16 0.52
CA MET A 18 17.03 -4.90 1.27
C MET A 18 16.54 -5.07 2.71
N ALA A 19 17.08 -4.24 3.58
CA ALA A 19 16.63 -4.11 4.96
C ALA A 19 16.49 -2.65 5.35
N LEU A 20 15.46 -2.36 6.15
CA LEU A 20 15.30 -1.10 6.85
C LEU A 20 16.05 -1.18 8.18
N VAL A 21 17.02 -0.30 8.37
CA VAL A 21 17.82 -0.21 9.59
C VAL A 21 17.51 1.10 10.30
N ILE A 22 17.10 1.03 11.55
CA ILE A 22 16.88 2.19 12.42
C ILE A 22 17.92 2.11 13.54
N ALA A 23 18.85 3.06 13.54
CA ALA A 23 19.89 3.16 14.55
C ALA A 23 19.66 4.37 15.45
N GLU A 24 19.61 4.14 16.74
CA GLU A 24 19.52 5.19 17.75
C GLU A 24 20.92 5.64 18.17
N GLY A 25 21.09 6.94 18.34
CA GLY A 25 22.34 7.55 18.77
C GLY A 25 22.11 8.88 19.49
N LEU A 26 23.18 9.51 19.89
CA LEU A 26 23.15 10.83 20.50
C LEU A 26 23.80 11.85 19.57
N ASP A 27 23.19 13.02 19.45
CA ASP A 27 23.79 14.16 18.75
C ASP A 27 24.92 14.79 19.60
N ALA A 28 25.71 15.66 19.01
CA ALA A 28 26.78 16.41 19.69
C ALA A 28 26.29 17.19 20.93
N GLN A 29 25.00 17.41 21.07
CA GLN A 29 24.34 18.04 22.21
C GLN A 29 23.75 17.05 23.23
N SER A 30 24.12 15.76 23.14
CA SER A 30 23.59 14.66 23.97
C SER A 30 22.05 14.49 23.88
N LYS A 31 21.46 14.87 22.74
CA LYS A 31 20.04 14.65 22.45
C LYS A 31 19.86 13.44 21.57
N THR A 32 18.81 12.70 21.80
CA THR A 32 18.47 11.51 21.01
C THR A 32 18.30 11.86 19.53
N MET A 33 18.93 11.06 18.71
CA MET A 33 18.89 11.12 17.26
C MET A 33 18.70 9.71 16.71
N ILE A 34 17.91 9.58 15.65
CA ILE A 34 17.86 8.33 14.88
C ILE A 34 18.43 8.52 13.49
N THR A 35 19.10 7.50 13.02
CA THR A 35 19.54 7.34 11.63
C THR A 35 18.75 6.20 11.03
N VAL A 36 18.01 6.49 9.99
CA VAL A 36 17.20 5.51 9.25
C VAL A 36 17.85 5.26 7.90
N GLN A 37 18.12 4.01 7.59
CA GLN A 37 18.80 3.62 6.36
C GLN A 37 18.08 2.46 5.69
N ILE A 38 18.08 2.46 4.36
CA ILE A 38 17.73 1.28 3.55
C ILE A 38 19.03 0.77 2.95
N VAL A 39 19.37 -0.45 3.30
CA VAL A 39 20.66 -1.07 2.98
C VAL A 39 20.44 -2.35 2.18
N ASP A 40 21.23 -2.56 1.16
CA ASP A 40 21.34 -3.86 0.50
C ASP A 40 22.26 -4.75 1.35
N LEU A 41 21.72 -5.83 1.87
CA LEU A 41 22.44 -6.74 2.78
C LEU A 41 23.56 -7.53 2.08
N ILE A 42 23.51 -7.67 0.75
CA ILE A 42 24.54 -8.40 0.01
C ILE A 42 25.75 -7.51 -0.25
N THR A 43 25.50 -6.31 -0.75
CA THR A 43 26.60 -5.39 -1.15
C THR A 43 26.99 -4.42 -0.02
N GLY A 44 26.15 -4.27 0.99
CA GLY A 44 26.32 -3.22 2.02
C GLY A 44 26.04 -1.81 1.48
N LYS A 45 25.51 -1.67 0.28
CA LYS A 45 25.21 -0.37 -0.31
C LYS A 45 24.01 0.27 0.37
N ILE A 46 24.16 1.53 0.76
CA ILE A 46 23.10 2.33 1.35
C ILE A 46 22.37 3.04 0.21
N PHE A 47 21.08 2.72 0.02
CA PHE A 47 20.22 3.35 -0.97
C PHE A 47 19.57 4.63 -0.45
N PHE A 48 19.30 4.67 0.84
CA PHE A 48 18.70 5.81 1.50
C PHE A 48 19.28 5.99 2.90
N SER A 49 19.48 7.24 3.31
CA SER A 49 19.89 7.59 4.68
C SER A 49 19.23 8.90 5.09
N ALA A 50 18.62 8.92 6.26
CA ALA A 50 18.04 10.11 6.85
C ALA A 50 18.32 10.16 8.35
N ASN A 51 18.64 11.35 8.84
CA ASN A 51 18.90 11.62 10.24
C ASN A 51 17.80 12.51 10.81
N HIS A 52 17.19 12.07 11.91
CA HIS A 52 16.20 12.85 12.64
C HIS A 52 16.73 13.17 14.03
N LYS A 53 16.79 14.47 14.34
CA LYS A 53 17.30 14.99 15.61
C LYS A 53 16.17 15.36 16.54
N LYS A 54 16.38 15.25 17.85
CA LYS A 54 15.40 15.56 18.90
C LYS A 54 14.14 14.71 18.75
N VAL A 55 14.36 13.43 18.69
CA VAL A 55 13.31 12.43 18.55
C VAL A 55 13.39 11.45 19.70
N THR A 56 12.24 10.92 20.09
CA THR A 56 12.13 9.93 21.17
C THR A 56 11.38 8.71 20.67
N GLY A 57 11.71 7.54 21.21
CA GLY A 57 11.02 6.29 20.91
C GLY A 57 9.65 6.18 21.58
N PRO A 58 8.91 5.12 21.30
CA PRO A 58 9.37 3.91 20.58
C PRO A 58 9.50 4.12 19.07
N PHE A 59 10.55 3.48 18.50
CA PHE A 59 10.80 3.52 17.05
C PHE A 59 10.28 2.23 16.43
N HIS A 60 9.42 2.34 15.45
CA HIS A 60 8.90 1.20 14.72
C HIS A 60 9.19 1.37 13.24
N GLY A 61 9.41 0.26 12.55
CA GLY A 61 9.62 0.26 11.12
C GLY A 61 9.11 -1.03 10.48
N VAL A 62 8.54 -0.89 9.31
CA VAL A 62 8.10 -1.99 8.44
C VAL A 62 8.66 -1.74 7.06
N HIS A 63 9.24 -2.77 6.45
CA HIS A 63 9.71 -2.76 5.08
C HIS A 63 9.06 -3.91 4.32
N SER A 64 8.52 -3.61 3.17
CA SER A 64 7.89 -4.58 2.29
C SER A 64 7.98 -4.15 0.84
N GLU A 65 8.22 -5.10 -0.05
CA GLU A 65 8.31 -4.85 -1.49
C GLU A 65 9.26 -3.68 -1.81
N ASN A 66 8.71 -2.58 -2.36
CA ASN A 66 9.44 -1.38 -2.73
C ASN A 66 9.23 -0.20 -1.78
N TRP A 67 8.55 -0.42 -0.65
CA TRP A 67 8.24 0.64 0.30
C TRP A 67 8.70 0.31 1.72
N ALA A 68 8.93 1.35 2.49
CA ALA A 68 9.20 1.26 3.91
C ALA A 68 8.47 2.37 4.67
N VAL A 69 7.98 2.04 5.85
CA VAL A 69 7.33 3.00 6.76
C VAL A 69 8.02 2.91 8.10
N TYR A 70 8.36 4.06 8.67
CA TYR A 70 8.89 4.13 10.02
C TYR A 70 8.28 5.29 10.80
N THR A 71 8.32 5.18 12.12
CA THR A 71 7.68 6.13 13.02
C THR A 71 8.63 6.56 14.14
N TYR A 72 8.43 7.80 14.60
CA TYR A 72 9.12 8.38 15.73
C TYR A 72 8.30 9.49 16.34
N TYR A 73 8.55 9.80 17.60
CA TYR A 73 7.99 10.97 18.26
C TYR A 73 8.94 12.18 18.11
N ASN A 74 8.44 13.27 17.55
CA ASN A 74 9.17 14.52 17.36
C ASN A 74 8.99 15.41 18.60
N GLU A 75 10.03 15.51 19.44
CA GLU A 75 9.99 16.30 20.67
C GLU A 75 9.75 17.81 20.41
N LYS A 76 10.29 18.34 19.34
CA LYS A 76 10.15 19.76 18.99
C LYS A 76 8.73 20.06 18.57
N ALA A 77 8.13 19.22 17.75
CA ALA A 77 6.77 19.38 17.24
C ALA A 77 5.71 18.79 18.18
N ARG A 78 6.12 17.98 19.19
CA ARG A 78 5.27 17.28 20.14
C ARG A 78 4.20 16.43 19.46
N ARG A 79 4.63 15.61 18.50
CA ARG A 79 3.72 14.79 17.72
C ARG A 79 4.41 13.55 17.21
N THR A 80 3.63 12.50 16.97
CA THR A 80 4.10 11.30 16.30
C THR A 80 4.12 11.53 14.80
N GLU A 81 5.25 11.25 14.17
CA GLU A 81 5.45 11.35 12.73
C GLU A 81 5.61 9.95 12.14
N VAL A 82 4.91 9.74 11.03
CA VAL A 82 4.97 8.53 10.21
C VAL A 82 5.62 8.91 8.89
N VAL A 83 6.74 8.31 8.56
CA VAL A 83 7.44 8.59 7.31
C VAL A 83 7.30 7.39 6.39
N SER A 84 6.81 7.66 5.20
CA SER A 84 6.70 6.69 4.12
C SER A 84 7.81 6.92 3.10
N LEU A 85 8.45 5.85 2.69
CA LEU A 85 9.46 5.78 1.65
C LEU A 85 8.98 4.83 0.56
N GLU A 86 9.20 5.19 -0.68
CA GLU A 86 8.90 4.32 -1.81
C GLU A 86 10.03 4.39 -2.84
N MET A 87 10.44 3.23 -3.35
CA MET A 87 11.59 3.10 -4.23
C MET A 87 11.17 2.73 -5.65
N TYR A 88 11.77 3.40 -6.61
CA TYR A 88 11.48 3.22 -8.04
C TYR A 88 12.77 3.06 -8.85
N GLU A 89 12.70 2.27 -9.91
CA GLU A 89 13.79 2.15 -10.90
C GLU A 89 13.85 3.36 -11.85
N GLY A 90 12.71 4.01 -12.04
CA GLY A 90 12.56 5.11 -12.98
C GLY A 90 11.54 4.80 -14.08
N LYS A 91 11.69 5.43 -15.24
CA LYS A 91 10.76 5.29 -16.38
C LYS A 91 10.98 4.02 -17.21
N THR A 92 12.14 3.42 -17.10
CA THR A 92 12.52 2.19 -17.81
C THR A 92 12.68 1.08 -16.80
N GLN A 93 12.08 -0.07 -17.09
CA GLN A 93 12.26 -1.26 -16.27
C GLN A 93 13.65 -1.84 -16.49
N SER A 94 14.35 -2.14 -15.42
CA SER A 94 15.59 -2.89 -15.47
C SER A 94 15.28 -4.40 -15.56
N ASN A 95 16.18 -5.16 -16.20
CA ASN A 95 16.12 -6.63 -16.18
C ASN A 95 16.72 -7.17 -14.87
N ALA A 96 16.48 -6.48 -13.74
CA ALA A 96 17.02 -6.86 -12.47
C ALA A 96 16.44 -8.21 -12.02
N THR A 97 17.31 -9.09 -11.60
CA THR A 97 16.99 -10.38 -10.99
C THR A 97 17.34 -10.36 -9.51
N THR A 98 17.00 -11.40 -8.78
CA THR A 98 17.38 -11.57 -7.37
C THR A 98 18.89 -11.45 -7.13
N PHE A 99 19.70 -11.71 -8.17
CA PHE A 99 21.18 -11.63 -8.12
C PHE A 99 21.74 -10.31 -8.60
N SER A 100 20.91 -9.35 -9.00
CA SER A 100 21.36 -8.07 -9.55
C SER A 100 22.14 -7.21 -8.55
N SER A 101 22.01 -7.45 -7.26
CA SER A 101 22.85 -6.82 -6.25
C SER A 101 24.35 -7.10 -6.48
N VAL A 102 24.69 -8.22 -7.08
CA VAL A 102 26.10 -8.63 -7.35
C VAL A 102 26.61 -8.04 -8.68
N GLU A 103 25.75 -7.97 -9.68
CA GLU A 103 26.15 -7.61 -11.05
C GLU A 103 26.29 -6.11 -11.30
N SER A 104 25.32 -5.34 -10.91
CA SER A 104 25.40 -3.86 -10.96
C SER A 104 24.32 -3.21 -10.11
N ALA A 105 24.74 -2.35 -9.23
CA ALA A 105 23.79 -1.67 -8.36
C ALA A 105 23.06 -0.55 -9.11
N VAL A 106 21.88 -0.83 -9.63
CA VAL A 106 20.94 0.22 -9.99
C VAL A 106 20.65 1.01 -8.73
N THR A 107 20.83 2.32 -8.77
CA THR A 107 20.49 3.19 -7.64
C THR A 107 19.02 3.57 -7.77
N PRO A 108 18.15 3.16 -6.85
CA PRO A 108 16.74 3.50 -6.93
C PRO A 108 16.51 4.99 -6.69
N LEU A 109 15.46 5.51 -7.32
CA LEU A 109 14.88 6.79 -6.95
C LEU A 109 14.03 6.57 -5.69
N VAL A 110 14.34 7.30 -4.62
CA VAL A 110 13.60 7.20 -3.35
C VAL A 110 12.73 8.43 -3.17
N GLU A 111 11.43 8.22 -3.18
CA GLU A 111 10.43 9.22 -2.83
C GLU A 111 10.11 9.12 -1.34
N ARG A 112 9.97 10.28 -0.67
CA ARG A 112 9.74 10.35 0.77
C ARG A 112 8.66 11.36 1.11
N GLN A 113 7.76 10.98 2.03
CA GLN A 113 6.78 11.87 2.60
C GLN A 113 6.58 11.60 4.09
N ALA A 114 6.38 12.66 4.87
CA ALA A 114 6.09 12.57 6.29
C ALA A 114 4.62 12.93 6.55
N TYR A 115 4.02 12.20 7.47
CA TYR A 115 2.64 12.38 7.93
C TYR A 115 2.60 12.50 9.45
N ILE A 116 1.58 13.14 9.96
CA ILE A 116 1.31 13.26 11.38
C ILE A 116 0.20 12.26 11.71
N LEU A 117 0.43 11.41 12.71
CA LEU A 117 -0.58 10.53 13.26
C LEU A 117 -0.77 10.89 14.74
N PRO A 118 -1.95 11.38 15.15
CA PRO A 118 -2.20 11.79 16.52
C PRO A 118 -2.46 10.58 17.45
N LEU A 119 -1.50 9.64 17.46
CA LEU A 119 -1.59 8.40 18.21
C LEU A 119 -0.19 7.99 18.68
N ASP A 120 -0.11 7.45 19.90
CA ASP A 120 1.10 6.80 20.38
C ASP A 120 1.16 5.40 19.79
N ILE A 121 2.20 5.11 19.01
CA ILE A 121 2.30 3.86 18.26
C ILE A 121 3.09 2.85 19.10
N LEU A 122 2.48 1.68 19.34
CA LEU A 122 3.10 0.57 20.06
C LEU A 122 3.61 -0.53 19.14
N ALA A 123 2.99 -0.71 18.00
CA ALA A 123 3.44 -1.70 17.01
C ALA A 123 2.96 -1.33 15.61
N LEU A 124 3.74 -1.75 14.62
CA LEU A 124 3.42 -1.65 13.20
C LEU A 124 3.55 -3.03 12.56
N GLN A 125 2.62 -3.35 11.66
CA GLN A 125 2.67 -4.59 10.89
C GLN A 125 2.00 -4.39 9.53
N GLU A 126 2.53 -5.00 8.49
CA GLU A 126 1.88 -5.06 7.19
C GLU A 126 0.90 -6.22 7.11
N THR A 127 -0.06 -6.12 6.19
CA THR A 127 -0.91 -7.25 5.82
C THR A 127 -0.17 -8.17 4.86
N MET A 128 -0.21 -9.48 5.12
CA MET A 128 0.44 -10.49 4.30
C MET A 128 -0.60 -11.44 3.71
N THR A 129 -0.57 -11.61 2.40
CA THR A 129 -1.36 -12.60 1.66
C THR A 129 -0.44 -13.70 1.11
N THR A 130 -1.00 -14.82 0.66
CA THR A 130 -0.22 -15.98 0.21
C THR A 130 0.67 -15.66 -0.99
N LYS A 131 0.14 -14.92 -1.97
CA LYS A 131 0.86 -14.57 -3.22
C LYS A 131 1.36 -13.12 -3.22
N GLY A 132 0.90 -12.27 -2.28
CA GLY A 132 1.28 -10.87 -2.19
C GLY A 132 0.81 -10.00 -3.37
N ILE A 133 -0.27 -10.39 -4.07
CA ILE A 133 -0.73 -9.72 -5.28
C ILE A 133 -1.62 -8.51 -4.96
N THR A 134 -2.37 -8.59 -3.86
CA THR A 134 -3.33 -7.56 -3.47
C THR A 134 -2.68 -6.37 -2.76
N SER A 135 -3.35 -5.23 -2.79
CA SER A 135 -2.89 -4.02 -2.10
C SER A 135 -2.66 -4.30 -0.62
N LYS A 136 -1.50 -3.90 -0.12
CA LYS A 136 -1.17 -4.05 1.29
C LYS A 136 -1.72 -2.90 2.10
N HIS A 137 -2.02 -3.20 3.35
CA HIS A 137 -2.40 -2.23 4.36
C HIS A 137 -1.36 -2.24 5.49
N LEU A 138 -1.21 -1.12 6.16
CA LEU A 138 -0.40 -0.98 7.35
C LEU A 138 -1.32 -1.02 8.58
N LEU A 139 -1.06 -1.96 9.48
CA LEU A 139 -1.74 -2.05 10.76
C LEU A 139 -0.94 -1.27 11.81
N VAL A 140 -1.60 -0.37 12.49
CA VAL A 140 -1.00 0.48 13.52
C VAL A 140 -1.70 0.21 14.85
N ALA A 141 -0.97 -0.30 15.81
CA ALA A 141 -1.46 -0.48 17.17
C ALA A 141 -1.18 0.76 18.01
N GLY A 142 -2.22 1.33 18.57
CA GLY A 142 -2.16 2.53 19.39
C GLY A 142 -2.05 2.26 20.89
N GLY A 143 -1.49 3.23 21.60
CA GLY A 143 -1.38 3.20 23.06
C GLY A 143 -2.73 3.27 23.81
N ASP A 144 -3.76 3.70 23.10
CA ASP A 144 -5.16 3.69 23.58
C ASP A 144 -5.85 2.31 23.47
N GLY A 145 -5.12 1.29 23.02
CA GLY A 145 -5.64 -0.05 22.81
C GLY A 145 -6.38 -0.23 21.49
N SER A 146 -6.37 0.77 20.61
CA SER A 146 -6.96 0.68 19.25
C SER A 146 -5.99 0.09 18.24
N VAL A 147 -6.53 -0.53 17.20
CA VAL A 147 -5.77 -1.01 16.05
C VAL A 147 -6.36 -0.41 14.79
N LEU A 148 -5.55 0.37 14.11
CA LEU A 148 -5.94 1.06 12.89
C LEU A 148 -5.53 0.27 11.67
N ASP A 149 -6.39 0.28 10.67
CA ASP A 149 -6.14 -0.20 9.31
C ASP A 149 -5.89 1.00 8.40
N LEU A 150 -4.66 1.17 7.94
CA LEU A 150 -4.25 2.24 7.05
C LEU A 150 -3.90 1.67 5.67
N PRO A 151 -4.73 1.92 4.65
CA PRO A 151 -4.39 1.56 3.28
C PRO A 151 -3.13 2.29 2.80
N MET A 152 -2.23 1.58 2.10
CA MET A 152 -0.96 2.16 1.65
C MET A 152 -1.11 3.36 0.72
N HIS A 153 -2.22 3.47 -0.03
CA HIS A 153 -2.48 4.66 -0.85
C HIS A 153 -2.65 5.96 -0.02
N MET A 154 -2.98 5.83 1.28
CA MET A 154 -3.03 6.98 2.21
C MET A 154 -1.63 7.44 2.62
N LEU A 155 -0.64 6.56 2.54
CA LEU A 155 0.76 6.80 2.89
C LEU A 155 1.66 6.99 1.65
N ASP A 156 1.08 7.07 0.46
CA ASP A 156 1.82 7.23 -0.79
C ASP A 156 2.65 8.54 -0.77
N PRO A 157 3.99 8.47 -0.88
CA PRO A 157 4.85 9.64 -0.82
C PRO A 157 4.67 10.59 -2.02
N ARG A 158 4.04 10.14 -3.10
CA ARG A 158 3.78 10.89 -4.32
C ARG A 158 2.39 11.54 -4.36
N ARG A 159 1.71 11.68 -3.25
CA ARG A 159 0.41 12.37 -3.19
C ARG A 159 0.52 13.81 -3.70
N PRO A 160 -0.42 14.25 -4.56
CA PRO A 160 -0.34 15.58 -5.14
C PRO A 160 -0.50 16.67 -4.07
N PRO A 161 0.15 17.83 -4.23
CA PRO A 161 -0.05 18.97 -3.34
C PRO A 161 -1.53 19.37 -3.25
N PRO A 162 -1.99 19.94 -2.12
CA PRO A 162 -3.40 20.28 -1.90
C PRO A 162 -3.95 21.29 -2.93
N ASN A 163 -3.07 22.14 -3.48
CA ASN A 163 -3.43 23.16 -4.46
C ASN A 163 -3.51 22.66 -5.90
N THR A 164 -3.28 21.36 -6.14
CA THR A 164 -3.38 20.79 -7.48
C THR A 164 -4.83 20.84 -7.96
N PRO A 165 -5.10 21.42 -9.16
CA PRO A 165 -6.44 21.48 -9.74
C PRO A 165 -7.07 20.08 -9.85
N ALA A 166 -8.40 20.00 -9.65
CA ALA A 166 -9.10 18.70 -9.62
C ALA A 166 -8.95 17.89 -10.91
N HIS A 167 -8.87 18.54 -12.08
CA HIS A 167 -8.71 17.88 -13.38
C HIS A 167 -7.30 17.29 -13.61
N LEU A 168 -6.33 17.66 -12.78
CA LEU A 168 -4.97 17.12 -12.80
C LEU A 168 -4.71 16.06 -11.72
N ARG A 169 -5.72 15.78 -10.88
CA ARG A 169 -5.61 14.74 -9.85
C ARG A 169 -6.03 13.40 -10.43
N GLU A 170 -5.30 12.38 -10.10
CA GLU A 170 -5.72 11.01 -10.41
C GLU A 170 -6.96 10.64 -9.57
N PRO A 171 -7.98 10.03 -10.16
CA PRO A 171 -9.15 9.59 -9.42
C PRO A 171 -8.74 8.56 -8.36
N GLY A 172 -9.25 8.72 -7.14
CA GLY A 172 -8.98 7.82 -6.02
C GLY A 172 -7.73 8.14 -5.20
N ILE A 173 -6.87 9.07 -5.62
CA ILE A 173 -5.72 9.50 -4.83
C ILE A 173 -6.05 10.82 -4.12
N PRO A 174 -6.13 10.83 -2.79
CA PRO A 174 -6.38 12.05 -2.05
C PRO A 174 -5.17 12.99 -2.13
N PRO A 175 -5.37 14.32 -2.08
CA PRO A 175 -4.27 15.27 -2.00
C PRO A 175 -3.46 15.05 -0.71
N TYR A 176 -2.21 15.49 -0.73
CA TYR A 176 -1.37 15.44 0.48
C TYR A 176 -1.97 16.32 1.57
N ILE A 177 -2.20 15.73 2.72
CA ILE A 177 -2.58 16.38 3.95
C ILE A 177 -1.57 15.92 5.00
N PRO A 178 -0.90 16.84 5.71
CA PRO A 178 0.10 16.45 6.72
C PRO A 178 -0.46 15.55 7.81
N GLU A 179 -1.66 15.85 8.31
CA GLU A 179 -2.34 15.04 9.31
C GLU A 179 -3.15 13.94 8.63
N LEU A 180 -2.86 12.69 9.00
CA LEU A 180 -3.61 11.55 8.48
C LEU A 180 -5.02 11.55 9.07
N PRO A 181 -6.06 11.58 8.24
CA PRO A 181 -7.42 11.39 8.75
C PRO A 181 -7.56 9.95 9.23
N VAL A 182 -8.00 9.78 10.46
CA VAL A 182 -8.32 8.48 11.05
C VAL A 182 -9.84 8.38 11.19
N PRO A 183 -10.55 7.86 10.18
CA PRO A 183 -11.97 7.64 10.29
C PRO A 183 -12.25 6.50 11.27
N HIS A 184 -13.37 6.55 11.96
CA HIS A 184 -13.78 5.48 12.90
C HIS A 184 -13.86 4.10 12.24
N GLU A 185 -14.11 4.05 10.95
CA GLU A 185 -14.17 2.83 10.14
C GLU A 185 -12.81 2.14 10.00
N SER A 186 -11.71 2.89 10.16
CA SER A 186 -10.35 2.33 10.14
C SER A 186 -9.98 1.60 11.42
N VAL A 187 -10.78 1.72 12.48
CA VAL A 187 -10.52 1.02 13.74
C VAL A 187 -11.05 -0.41 13.66
N LEU A 188 -10.16 -1.40 13.65
CA LEU A 188 -10.54 -2.81 13.53
C LEU A 188 -11.24 -3.33 14.78
N ASN A 189 -10.77 -2.92 15.93
CA ASN A 189 -11.23 -3.43 17.23
C ASN A 189 -12.17 -2.47 17.98
N TYR A 190 -13.06 -1.81 17.27
CA TYR A 190 -13.99 -0.82 17.81
C TYR A 190 -14.92 -1.38 18.92
N LYS A 191 -15.11 -2.70 18.97
CA LYS A 191 -15.93 -3.37 20.01
C LYS A 191 -15.13 -3.77 21.24
N GLN A 192 -13.83 -3.97 21.11
CA GLN A 192 -12.99 -4.50 22.17
C GLN A 192 -11.60 -3.86 22.08
N ARG A 193 -11.26 -3.03 23.05
CA ARG A 193 -9.89 -2.53 23.19
C ARG A 193 -8.99 -3.64 23.73
N VAL A 194 -7.74 -3.64 23.28
CA VAL A 194 -6.72 -4.58 23.76
C VAL A 194 -5.83 -3.84 24.74
N GLU A 195 -5.76 -4.33 25.96
CA GLU A 195 -4.94 -3.73 26.98
C GLU A 195 -3.46 -4.08 26.80
N ALA A 196 -2.59 -3.07 26.98
CA ALA A 196 -1.13 -3.19 26.92
C ALA A 196 -0.64 -3.98 25.71
N ILE A 197 -1.00 -3.51 24.51
CA ILE A 197 -0.61 -4.15 23.25
C ILE A 197 0.92 -4.31 23.20
N ARG A 198 1.39 -5.52 22.89
CA ARG A 198 2.79 -5.85 22.70
C ARG A 198 3.15 -6.03 21.22
N GLY A 199 2.19 -6.41 20.40
CA GLY A 199 2.42 -6.58 18.99
C GLY A 199 1.18 -6.94 18.19
N VAL A 200 1.34 -6.82 16.87
CA VAL A 200 0.36 -7.22 15.87
C VAL A 200 1.03 -8.21 14.95
N VAL A 201 0.35 -9.29 14.63
CA VAL A 201 0.82 -10.33 13.69
C VAL A 201 -0.23 -10.55 12.64
N THR A 202 0.20 -10.70 11.41
CA THR A 202 -0.66 -11.03 10.26
C THR A 202 -0.30 -12.39 9.71
N SER A 203 -1.30 -13.09 9.18
CA SER A 203 -1.12 -14.39 8.55
C SER A 203 -2.02 -14.51 7.33
N PRO A 204 -1.56 -15.15 6.25
CA PRO A 204 -2.39 -15.45 5.10
C PRO A 204 -3.60 -16.30 5.49
N SER A 205 -4.76 -15.99 4.93
CA SER A 205 -6.00 -16.76 5.17
C SER A 205 -6.24 -17.86 4.14
N GLY A 206 -5.35 -18.02 3.14
CA GLY A 206 -5.55 -18.87 1.98
C GLY A 206 -6.28 -18.19 0.81
N LEU A 207 -6.91 -17.03 1.07
CA LEU A 207 -7.51 -16.15 0.08
C LEU A 207 -6.62 -14.92 -0.11
N GLU A 208 -6.53 -14.41 -1.34
CA GLU A 208 -5.76 -13.19 -1.62
C GLU A 208 -6.51 -11.91 -1.21
N SER A 209 -7.82 -11.97 -1.08
CA SER A 209 -8.64 -10.83 -0.63
C SER A 209 -8.58 -10.59 0.87
N THR A 210 -8.23 -11.60 1.66
CA THR A 210 -8.36 -11.54 3.12
C THR A 210 -7.10 -11.97 3.85
N VAL A 211 -6.90 -11.37 5.02
CA VAL A 211 -5.77 -11.60 5.92
C VAL A 211 -6.29 -11.85 7.33
N ILE A 212 -5.68 -12.76 8.04
CA ILE A 212 -5.94 -12.97 9.47
C ILE A 212 -5.04 -12.03 10.24
N VAL A 213 -5.63 -11.26 11.14
CA VAL A 213 -4.92 -10.31 12.03
C VAL A 213 -5.09 -10.78 13.45
N MET A 214 -3.99 -10.86 14.19
CA MET A 214 -3.97 -11.14 15.61
C MET A 214 -3.20 -10.03 16.33
N VAL A 215 -3.84 -9.45 17.33
CA VAL A 215 -3.25 -8.44 18.23
C VAL A 215 -3.13 -9.08 19.59
N TYR A 216 -1.98 -8.95 20.22
CA TYR A 216 -1.71 -9.54 21.52
C TYR A 216 -1.11 -8.54 22.50
N GLY A 217 -1.51 -8.67 23.74
CA GLY A 217 -1.06 -7.86 24.87
C GLY A 217 -1.35 -8.60 26.17
N LEU A 218 -2.06 -7.97 27.08
CA LEU A 218 -2.70 -8.67 28.22
C LEU A 218 -3.88 -9.50 27.72
N ASP A 219 -4.56 -9.00 26.69
CA ASP A 219 -5.64 -9.69 25.99
C ASP A 219 -5.18 -10.10 24.60
N VAL A 220 -5.99 -10.94 23.93
CA VAL A 220 -5.80 -11.34 22.54
C VAL A 220 -7.05 -10.99 21.75
N TYR A 221 -6.85 -10.29 20.64
CA TYR A 221 -7.91 -9.97 19.69
C TYR A 221 -7.57 -10.52 18.33
N GLY A 222 -8.45 -11.34 17.77
CA GLY A 222 -8.30 -11.90 16.42
C GLY A 222 -9.43 -11.45 15.51
N THR A 223 -9.08 -11.04 14.29
CA THR A 223 -10.07 -10.64 13.28
C THR A 223 -9.59 -11.02 11.88
N ARG A 224 -10.52 -10.99 10.94
CA ARG A 224 -10.21 -11.10 9.52
C ARG A 224 -10.35 -9.73 8.88
N LEU A 225 -9.30 -9.29 8.21
CA LEU A 225 -9.27 -8.06 7.44
C LEU A 225 -9.38 -8.41 5.95
N ALA A 226 -10.12 -7.60 5.18
CA ALA A 226 -10.27 -7.78 3.75
C ALA A 226 -9.78 -6.53 2.98
N PRO A 227 -8.46 -6.38 2.77
CA PRO A 227 -7.88 -5.23 2.07
C PRO A 227 -8.39 -5.09 0.63
N SER A 228 -8.68 -6.21 -0.03
CA SER A 228 -9.13 -6.24 -1.42
C SER A 228 -10.39 -7.11 -1.57
N LYS A 229 -11.52 -6.56 -1.17
CA LYS A 229 -12.80 -7.28 -1.05
C LYS A 229 -13.27 -8.01 -2.32
N GLY A 230 -12.90 -7.53 -3.51
CA GLY A 230 -13.40 -8.06 -4.78
C GLY A 230 -12.45 -9.02 -5.49
N PHE A 231 -11.23 -9.22 -4.99
CA PHE A 231 -10.20 -9.93 -5.74
C PHE A 231 -10.55 -11.41 -6.02
N ASP A 232 -10.93 -12.14 -5.00
CA ASP A 232 -11.22 -13.56 -5.14
C ASP A 232 -12.57 -13.82 -5.84
N LEU A 233 -13.46 -12.82 -5.87
CA LEU A 233 -14.70 -12.91 -6.65
C LEU A 233 -14.45 -12.89 -8.16
N ILE A 234 -13.34 -12.30 -8.60
CA ILE A 234 -12.98 -12.17 -10.01
C ILE A 234 -12.12 -13.37 -10.45
N LYS A 235 -11.50 -14.09 -9.50
CA LYS A 235 -10.36 -14.94 -9.73
C LYS A 235 -10.80 -16.28 -10.25
N ASP A 236 -11.30 -17.09 -10.38
CA ASP A 236 -11.26 -18.50 -10.89
C ASP A 236 -12.63 -19.16 -11.12
N ASP A 237 -13.70 -18.57 -10.64
CA ASP A 237 -15.04 -19.11 -10.83
C ASP A 237 -15.74 -18.45 -12.02
N PHE A 238 -15.09 -18.51 -13.19
CA PHE A 238 -15.80 -18.26 -14.43
C PHE A 238 -16.76 -19.44 -14.67
N ASP A 239 -18.03 -19.17 -14.59
CA ASP A 239 -19.05 -20.13 -15.04
C ASP A 239 -19.00 -20.21 -16.57
N TYR A 240 -18.07 -21.06 -17.06
CA TYR A 240 -17.86 -21.29 -18.49
C TYR A 240 -19.14 -21.74 -19.19
N LEU A 241 -20.02 -22.44 -18.50
CA LEU A 241 -21.28 -22.91 -19.02
C LEU A 241 -22.24 -21.73 -19.25
N MET A 242 -22.34 -20.83 -18.29
CA MET A 242 -23.15 -19.61 -18.41
C MET A 242 -22.61 -18.68 -19.51
N ILE A 243 -21.29 -18.46 -19.55
CA ILE A 243 -20.66 -17.63 -20.57
C ILE A 243 -20.87 -18.20 -21.96
N SER A 244 -20.67 -19.50 -22.16
CA SER A 244 -20.90 -20.14 -23.46
C SER A 244 -22.37 -20.09 -23.87
N ALA A 245 -23.30 -20.27 -22.93
CA ALA A 245 -24.72 -20.15 -23.20
C ALA A 245 -25.11 -18.73 -23.64
N VAL A 246 -24.57 -17.70 -22.99
CA VAL A 246 -24.81 -16.30 -23.37
C VAL A 246 -24.22 -16.00 -24.75
N ILE A 247 -23.01 -16.44 -25.05
CA ILE A 247 -22.38 -16.25 -26.36
C ILE A 247 -23.21 -16.93 -27.44
N LEU A 248 -23.66 -18.18 -27.23
CA LEU A 248 -24.48 -18.92 -28.17
C LEU A 248 -25.82 -18.25 -28.38
N GLY A 249 -26.45 -17.76 -27.32
CA GLY A 249 -27.69 -16.95 -27.39
C GLY A 249 -27.54 -15.68 -28.24
N LEU A 250 -26.43 -14.95 -28.06
CA LEU A 250 -26.13 -13.74 -28.84
C LEU A 250 -25.89 -14.08 -30.33
N ILE A 251 -25.22 -15.17 -30.62
CA ILE A 251 -25.02 -15.64 -32.01
C ILE A 251 -26.39 -15.95 -32.66
N VAL A 252 -27.23 -16.74 -31.98
CA VAL A 252 -28.56 -17.06 -32.48
C VAL A 252 -29.40 -15.79 -32.67
N ALA A 253 -29.41 -14.89 -31.68
CA ALA A 253 -30.13 -13.61 -31.78
C ALA A 253 -29.61 -12.77 -32.95
N SER A 254 -28.32 -12.75 -33.20
CA SER A 254 -27.74 -12.05 -34.36
C SER A 254 -28.21 -12.63 -35.69
N PHE A 255 -28.29 -13.95 -35.83
CA PHE A 255 -28.81 -14.59 -37.03
C PHE A 255 -30.30 -14.29 -37.23
N VAL A 256 -31.10 -14.38 -36.17
CA VAL A 256 -32.55 -14.10 -36.22
C VAL A 256 -32.80 -12.65 -36.60
N THR A 257 -32.13 -11.71 -35.97
CA THR A 257 -32.31 -10.27 -36.27
C THR A 257 -31.88 -9.93 -37.70
N ARG A 258 -30.78 -10.53 -38.17
CA ARG A 258 -30.33 -10.38 -39.56
C ARG A 258 -31.37 -10.92 -40.55
N ARG A 259 -31.94 -12.07 -40.24
CA ARG A 259 -32.98 -12.70 -41.09
C ARG A 259 -34.28 -11.83 -41.14
N LEU A 260 -34.71 -11.33 -39.98
CA LEU A 260 -35.86 -10.43 -39.90
C LEU A 260 -35.63 -9.10 -40.63
N ALA A 261 -34.44 -8.53 -40.54
CA ALA A 261 -34.09 -7.32 -41.27
C ALA A 261 -34.09 -7.54 -42.78
N GLN A 262 -33.60 -8.68 -43.26
CA GLN A 262 -33.64 -9.04 -44.69
C GLN A 262 -35.10 -9.22 -45.16
N LEU A 263 -35.94 -9.92 -44.41
CA LEU A 263 -37.37 -10.07 -44.74
C LEU A 263 -38.08 -8.72 -44.77
N LYS A 264 -37.77 -7.83 -43.82
CA LYS A 264 -38.37 -6.48 -43.80
C LYS A 264 -37.93 -5.66 -45.03
N MET A 265 -36.67 -5.72 -45.42
CA MET A 265 -36.16 -5.04 -46.63
C MET A 265 -36.81 -5.59 -47.90
N LEU A 266 -36.96 -6.91 -48.02
CA LEU A 266 -37.66 -7.54 -49.14
C LEU A 266 -39.12 -7.09 -49.21
N ASN A 267 -39.84 -7.10 -48.10
CA ASN A 267 -41.24 -6.65 -48.07
C ASN A 267 -41.42 -5.16 -48.37
N GLN A 268 -40.38 -4.32 -48.07
CA GLN A 268 -40.42 -2.91 -48.46
C GLN A 268 -40.10 -2.68 -49.92
N ALA A 269 -39.26 -3.54 -50.53
CA ALA A 269 -38.93 -3.44 -51.95
C ALA A 269 -40.06 -3.93 -52.90
N TRP A 270 -41.00 -4.74 -52.38
CA TRP A 270 -42.17 -5.27 -53.13
C TRP A 270 -43.45 -4.49 -52.90
N ARG A 271 -43.41 -3.42 -52.12
CA ARG A 271 -44.48 -2.42 -51.99
C ARG A 271 -44.21 -1.20 -52.87
#